data_0d6d1d91222fd0a5291d7477a7b9dc97
#
_entry.id   0d6d1d91222fd0a5291d7477a7b9dc97
#
_cell.length_a   1.000
_cell.length_b   1.000
_cell.length_c   1.000
_cell.angle_alpha   90.00
_cell.angle_beta   90.00
_cell.angle_gamma   90.00
#
_symmetry.space_group_name_H-M   'P 1'
#
loop_
_entity.id
_entity.type
_entity.pdbx_description
1 polymer ?
#
loop_
_entity_poly.entity_id
_entity_poly.type
_entity_poly.pdbx_seq_one_letter_code
_entity_poly.pdbx_strand_id
1 'polypeptide(L)'
;DVLLDILAANTSYNSGNVYLDGNKLSKKRECKNKICYINKNTSYPSNLLIKNLFKYMNRTFPKWDNYYAYNLCKFFNIDYSKTWKQMPPYKKHLVIGICALASRANITIIDDPVFDADMKIRYDFYNQLYLHKERYPRTIILSTEKVDDISFLLDRVLFLDKGKLIDFFNLPDFEDFKLLTGKTEVLLPLLNGIKIIGKEERNGTLSVCIYKNLSKDDRRKFQKYLIDITDISIEKLFVFLTTLKDHRDAKVELF
;
A
#
# COMPACT_ATOMS: atom_id res chain seq x y z
N ASP A 1 -4.29 -1.66 10.98
CA ASP A 1 -3.85 -2.91 11.64
C ASP A 1 -5.01 -3.90 11.86
N VAL A 2 -6.16 -3.46 12.44
CA VAL A 2 -7.29 -4.37 12.75
C VAL A 2 -7.83 -5.09 11.50
N LEU A 3 -7.97 -4.41 10.37
CA LEU A 3 -8.43 -5.04 9.13
C LEU A 3 -7.46 -6.13 8.67
N LEU A 4 -6.16 -5.88 8.73
CA LEU A 4 -5.15 -6.88 8.34
C LEU A 4 -5.15 -8.08 9.29
N ASP A 5 -5.33 -7.86 10.59
CA ASP A 5 -5.49 -8.94 11.57
C ASP A 5 -6.72 -9.82 11.29
N ILE A 6 -7.84 -9.19 10.89
CA ILE A 6 -9.06 -9.91 10.49
C ILE A 6 -8.81 -10.74 9.22
N LEU A 7 -8.20 -10.14 8.20
CA LEU A 7 -7.87 -10.82 6.95
C LEU A 7 -6.90 -12.00 7.15
N ALA A 8 -6.00 -11.88 8.14
CA ALA A 8 -5.07 -12.94 8.54
C ALA A 8 -5.69 -13.97 9.50
N ALA A 9 -6.97 -13.84 9.86
CA ALA A 9 -7.66 -14.64 10.87
C ALA A 9 -6.94 -14.64 12.24
N ASN A 10 -6.26 -13.55 12.59
CA ASN A 10 -5.59 -13.37 13.88
C ASN A 10 -6.52 -12.85 14.97
N THR A 11 -7.60 -12.16 14.59
CA THR A 11 -8.59 -11.61 15.51
C THR A 11 -10.01 -11.93 15.04
N SER A 12 -10.95 -11.90 15.96
CA SER A 12 -12.38 -12.03 15.66
C SER A 12 -12.96 -10.68 15.21
N TYR A 13 -14.11 -10.74 14.57
CA TYR A 13 -14.89 -9.58 14.11
C TYR A 13 -16.36 -9.77 14.49
N ASN A 14 -17.10 -8.67 14.68
CA ASN A 14 -18.47 -8.72 15.17
C ASN A 14 -19.49 -9.04 14.07
N SER A 15 -19.24 -8.61 12.84
CA SER A 15 -20.16 -8.78 11.72
C SER A 15 -19.43 -8.90 10.38
N GLY A 16 -20.11 -9.35 9.35
CA GLY A 16 -19.55 -9.56 8.03
C GLY A 16 -18.97 -10.97 7.84
N ASN A 17 -18.25 -11.19 6.76
CA ASN A 17 -17.60 -12.47 6.46
C ASN A 17 -16.29 -12.24 5.71
N VAL A 18 -15.31 -13.09 5.95
CA VAL A 18 -14.07 -13.16 5.17
C VAL A 18 -14.06 -14.48 4.42
N TYR A 19 -13.68 -14.45 3.15
CA TYR A 19 -13.60 -15.64 2.30
C TYR A 19 -12.17 -15.80 1.76
N LEU A 20 -11.69 -17.02 1.74
CA LEU A 20 -10.42 -17.42 1.14
C LEU A 20 -10.71 -18.50 0.10
N ASP A 21 -10.38 -18.25 -1.15
CA ASP A 21 -10.66 -19.16 -2.28
C ASP A 21 -12.14 -19.61 -2.32
N GLY A 22 -13.09 -18.67 -2.08
CA GLY A 22 -14.53 -18.94 -2.05
C GLY A 22 -15.04 -19.60 -0.77
N ASN A 23 -14.18 -20.04 0.13
CA ASN A 23 -14.56 -20.65 1.41
C ASN A 23 -14.54 -19.63 2.55
N LYS A 24 -15.57 -19.66 3.40
CA LYS A 24 -15.62 -18.77 4.57
C LYS A 24 -14.46 -19.08 5.51
N LEU A 25 -13.66 -18.06 5.78
CA LEU A 25 -12.54 -18.15 6.70
C LEU A 25 -13.04 -18.02 8.14
N SER A 26 -13.07 -19.13 8.87
CA SER A 26 -13.60 -19.16 10.25
C SER A 26 -12.52 -19.31 11.30
N LYS A 27 -11.36 -19.87 10.97
CA LYS A 27 -10.30 -20.20 11.94
C LYS A 27 -8.89 -20.01 11.34
N LYS A 28 -7.97 -19.49 12.14
CA LYS A 28 -6.54 -19.37 11.81
C LYS A 28 -5.90 -20.66 11.29
N ARG A 29 -6.37 -21.83 11.76
CA ARG A 29 -5.85 -23.13 11.34
C ARG A 29 -6.05 -23.40 9.85
N GLU A 30 -7.10 -22.83 9.23
CA GLU A 30 -7.47 -23.07 7.84
C GLU A 30 -6.55 -22.32 6.86
N CYS A 31 -5.87 -21.26 7.33
CA CYS A 31 -4.98 -20.43 6.52
C CYS A 31 -3.51 -20.50 6.94
N LYS A 32 -3.14 -21.37 7.91
CA LYS A 32 -1.83 -21.38 8.56
C LYS A 32 -0.62 -21.39 7.62
N ASN A 33 -0.74 -22.02 6.46
CA ASN A 33 0.33 -22.12 5.45
C ASN A 33 -0.02 -21.42 4.12
N LYS A 34 -1.22 -20.86 4.01
CA LYS A 34 -1.70 -20.12 2.83
C LYS A 34 -1.48 -18.62 2.97
N ILE A 35 -1.55 -18.08 4.18
CA ILE A 35 -1.40 -16.64 4.48
C ILE A 35 -0.13 -16.45 5.30
N CYS A 36 0.78 -15.64 4.79
CA CYS A 36 1.90 -15.09 5.55
C CYS A 36 1.54 -13.66 5.95
N TYR A 37 1.31 -13.45 7.25
CA TYR A 37 1.03 -12.13 7.79
C TYR A 37 2.17 -11.67 8.69
N ILE A 38 2.64 -10.48 8.40
CA ILE A 38 3.63 -9.77 9.22
C ILE A 38 3.18 -8.34 9.46
N ASN A 39 3.46 -7.84 10.65
CA ASN A 39 3.21 -6.46 11.01
C ASN A 39 4.42 -5.87 11.75
N LYS A 40 4.42 -4.54 11.90
CA LYS A 40 5.49 -3.79 12.58
C LYS A 40 5.71 -4.21 14.05
N ASN A 41 4.70 -4.80 14.69
CA ASN A 41 4.78 -5.29 16.07
C ASN A 41 5.24 -6.76 16.15
N THR A 42 5.48 -7.41 15.01
CA THR A 42 5.96 -8.79 14.99
C THR A 42 7.32 -8.88 15.70
N SER A 43 7.38 -9.70 16.73
CA SER A 43 8.59 -9.89 17.52
C SER A 43 8.84 -11.37 17.79
N TYR A 44 10.10 -11.69 18.05
CA TYR A 44 10.56 -13.04 18.30
C TYR A 44 11.37 -13.10 19.61
N PRO A 45 11.55 -14.28 20.23
CA PRO A 45 12.38 -14.43 21.41
C PRO A 45 13.78 -13.84 21.21
N SER A 46 14.26 -13.10 22.20
CA SER A 46 15.51 -12.32 22.11
C SER A 46 16.74 -13.15 21.77
N ASN A 47 16.78 -14.42 22.20
CA ASN A 47 17.88 -15.37 21.92
C ASN A 47 17.68 -16.18 20.63
N LEU A 48 16.59 -15.99 19.90
CA LEU A 48 16.35 -16.69 18.64
C LEU A 48 17.38 -16.26 17.57
N LEU A 49 18.13 -17.20 17.03
CA LEU A 49 19.01 -16.97 15.88
C LEU A 49 18.17 -16.76 14.60
N ILE A 50 18.54 -15.81 13.77
CA ILE A 50 17.83 -15.53 12.51
C ILE A 50 17.78 -16.76 11.59
N LYS A 51 18.87 -17.53 11.51
CA LYS A 51 18.87 -18.82 10.78
C LYS A 51 17.84 -19.83 11.29
N ASN A 52 17.55 -19.81 12.60
CA ASN A 52 16.53 -20.70 13.19
C ASN A 52 15.11 -20.20 12.90
N LEU A 53 14.92 -18.88 12.82
CA LEU A 53 13.67 -18.31 12.30
C LEU A 53 13.41 -18.80 10.88
N PHE A 54 14.40 -18.77 10.00
CA PHE A 54 14.26 -19.27 8.61
C PHE A 54 13.94 -20.76 8.56
N LYS A 55 14.53 -21.58 9.44
CA LYS A 55 14.17 -23.01 9.58
C LYS A 55 12.71 -23.19 10.01
N TYR A 56 12.22 -22.34 10.92
CA TYR A 56 10.80 -22.34 11.32
C TYR A 56 9.89 -21.95 10.14
N MET A 57 10.22 -20.90 9.41
CA MET A 57 9.48 -20.46 8.23
C MET A 57 9.42 -21.54 7.15
N ASN A 58 10.54 -22.23 6.90
CA ASN A 58 10.62 -23.36 5.96
C ASN A 58 9.70 -24.54 6.34
N ARG A 59 9.50 -24.79 7.63
CA ARG A 59 8.55 -25.82 8.11
C ARG A 59 7.10 -25.37 8.01
N THR A 60 6.87 -24.06 8.07
CA THR A 60 5.52 -23.48 8.07
C THR A 60 5.00 -23.29 6.64
N PHE A 61 5.85 -22.83 5.72
CA PHE A 61 5.46 -22.51 4.36
C PHE A 61 6.04 -23.50 3.35
N PRO A 62 5.22 -24.32 2.68
CA PRO A 62 5.69 -25.36 1.76
C PRO A 62 6.50 -24.84 0.58
N LYS A 63 6.26 -23.57 0.18
CA LYS A 63 6.95 -22.92 -0.94
C LYS A 63 8.11 -22.02 -0.49
N TRP A 64 8.56 -22.14 0.77
CA TRP A 64 9.65 -21.34 1.31
C TRP A 64 10.92 -21.44 0.47
N ASP A 65 11.52 -20.29 0.17
CA ASP A 65 12.75 -20.21 -0.60
C ASP A 65 13.95 -19.81 0.29
N ASN A 66 14.70 -20.82 0.74
CA ASN A 66 15.91 -20.61 1.52
C ASN A 66 16.97 -19.79 0.78
N TYR A 67 17.18 -20.11 -0.50
CA TYR A 67 18.22 -19.43 -1.29
C TYR A 67 17.92 -17.94 -1.42
N TYR A 68 16.67 -17.60 -1.71
CA TYR A 68 16.24 -16.22 -1.81
C TYR A 68 16.36 -15.50 -0.45
N ALA A 69 15.94 -16.12 0.66
CA ALA A 69 16.07 -15.53 1.99
C ALA A 69 17.52 -15.18 2.35
N TYR A 70 18.45 -16.09 2.10
CA TYR A 70 19.88 -15.84 2.37
C TYR A 70 20.47 -14.80 1.41
N ASN A 71 20.08 -14.77 0.14
CA ASN A 71 20.52 -13.73 -0.79
C ASN A 71 20.03 -12.34 -0.38
N LEU A 72 18.79 -12.21 0.09
CA LEU A 72 18.29 -10.94 0.63
C LEU A 72 19.04 -10.54 1.91
N CYS A 73 19.39 -11.48 2.79
CA CYS A 73 20.27 -11.19 3.93
C CYS A 73 21.61 -10.60 3.49
N LYS A 74 22.23 -11.19 2.47
CA LYS A 74 23.48 -10.68 1.90
C LYS A 74 23.29 -9.29 1.28
N PHE A 75 22.22 -9.10 0.52
CA PHE A 75 21.89 -7.83 -0.13
C PHE A 75 21.72 -6.69 0.87
N PHE A 76 20.97 -6.94 1.96
CA PHE A 76 20.71 -5.95 3.02
C PHE A 76 21.78 -5.97 4.15
N ASN A 77 22.88 -6.66 3.96
CA ASN A 77 23.95 -6.78 4.96
C ASN A 77 23.43 -7.22 6.34
N ILE A 78 22.64 -8.30 6.35
CA ILE A 78 22.06 -8.93 7.55
C ILE A 78 22.85 -10.20 7.88
N ASP A 79 23.46 -10.22 9.07
CA ASP A 79 24.14 -11.41 9.58
C ASP A 79 23.12 -12.35 10.25
N TYR A 80 22.71 -13.38 9.53
CA TYR A 80 21.73 -14.35 10.01
C TYR A 80 22.27 -15.32 11.08
N SER A 81 23.56 -15.24 11.43
CA SER A 81 24.12 -15.96 12.58
C SER A 81 23.85 -15.25 13.92
N LYS A 82 23.42 -14.00 13.88
CA LYS A 82 23.06 -13.21 15.05
C LYS A 82 21.70 -13.60 15.61
N THR A 83 21.51 -13.26 16.90
CA THR A 83 20.23 -13.40 17.57
C THR A 83 19.31 -12.21 17.29
N TRP A 84 18.00 -12.39 17.52
CA TRP A 84 17.00 -11.31 17.39
C TRP A 84 17.37 -10.06 18.20
N LYS A 85 17.86 -10.25 19.44
CA LYS A 85 18.30 -9.12 20.31
C LYS A 85 19.45 -8.32 19.71
N GLN A 86 20.37 -8.97 18.99
CA GLN A 86 21.56 -8.32 18.41
C GLN A 86 21.25 -7.53 17.13
N MET A 87 20.01 -7.64 16.60
CA MET A 87 19.61 -6.87 15.43
C MET A 87 19.13 -5.48 15.82
N PRO A 88 19.57 -4.40 15.15
CA PRO A 88 18.97 -3.09 15.29
C PRO A 88 17.52 -3.10 14.79
N PRO A 89 16.64 -2.17 15.25
CA PRO A 89 15.22 -2.17 14.93
C PRO A 89 14.91 -2.29 13.44
N TYR A 90 15.47 -1.44 12.60
CA TYR A 90 15.22 -1.46 11.15
C TYR A 90 15.64 -2.81 10.49
N LYS A 91 16.72 -3.46 10.97
CA LYS A 91 17.11 -4.79 10.47
C LYS A 91 16.16 -5.89 10.92
N LYS A 92 15.52 -5.76 12.07
CA LYS A 92 14.46 -6.68 12.49
C LYS A 92 13.28 -6.61 11.53
N HIS A 93 12.85 -5.40 11.15
CA HIS A 93 11.77 -5.22 10.18
C HIS A 93 12.15 -5.77 8.79
N LEU A 94 13.40 -5.55 8.35
CA LEU A 94 13.90 -6.18 7.12
C LEU A 94 13.88 -7.72 7.19
N VAL A 95 14.32 -8.32 8.30
CA VAL A 95 14.27 -9.78 8.48
C VAL A 95 12.84 -10.30 8.37
N ILE A 96 11.88 -9.60 8.99
CA ILE A 96 10.46 -9.96 8.91
C ILE A 96 9.97 -9.83 7.46
N GLY A 97 10.32 -8.74 6.77
CA GLY A 97 10.03 -8.54 5.36
C GLY A 97 10.62 -9.64 4.46
N ILE A 98 11.87 -10.05 4.71
CA ILE A 98 12.51 -11.19 4.03
C ILE A 98 11.71 -12.47 4.26
N CYS A 99 11.25 -12.71 5.49
CA CYS A 99 10.40 -13.86 5.78
C CYS A 99 9.11 -13.85 4.97
N ALA A 100 8.47 -12.69 4.83
CA ALA A 100 7.26 -12.55 4.01
C ALA A 100 7.51 -12.85 2.53
N LEU A 101 8.57 -12.28 1.97
CA LEU A 101 8.93 -12.50 0.56
C LEU A 101 9.28 -13.97 0.30
N ALA A 102 10.18 -14.54 1.12
CA ALA A 102 10.66 -15.91 0.94
C ALA A 102 9.62 -16.99 1.28
N SER A 103 8.57 -16.64 2.02
CA SER A 103 7.47 -17.57 2.33
C SER A 103 6.77 -18.10 1.09
N ARG A 104 6.68 -17.31 0.03
CA ARG A 104 5.90 -17.59 -1.19
C ARG A 104 4.48 -18.08 -0.88
N ALA A 105 3.92 -17.61 0.25
CA ALA A 105 2.55 -17.90 0.64
C ALA A 105 1.58 -17.39 -0.46
N ASN A 106 0.45 -18.06 -0.65
CA ASN A 106 -0.53 -17.66 -1.67
C ASN A 106 -1.02 -16.24 -1.44
N ILE A 107 -1.14 -15.85 -0.17
CA ILE A 107 -1.44 -14.47 0.25
C ILE A 107 -0.36 -14.01 1.21
N THR A 108 0.24 -12.88 0.92
CA THR A 108 1.24 -12.24 1.78
C THR A 108 0.70 -10.89 2.23
N ILE A 109 0.48 -10.72 3.54
CA ILE A 109 -0.02 -9.48 4.14
C ILE A 109 1.13 -8.84 4.90
N ILE A 110 1.44 -7.60 4.57
CA ILE A 110 2.60 -6.87 5.10
C ILE A 110 2.14 -5.50 5.58
N ASP A 111 2.28 -5.25 6.87
CA ASP A 111 1.97 -3.96 7.48
C ASP A 111 3.28 -3.17 7.66
N ASP A 112 3.53 -2.27 6.73
CA ASP A 112 4.65 -1.32 6.66
C ASP A 112 6.02 -1.93 7.07
N PRO A 113 6.59 -2.84 6.28
CA PRO A 113 7.73 -3.67 6.68
C PRO A 113 9.03 -2.89 6.81
N VAL A 114 9.09 -1.67 6.32
CA VAL A 114 10.30 -0.84 6.25
C VAL A 114 10.05 0.60 6.71
N PHE A 115 9.05 0.81 7.59
CA PHE A 115 8.61 2.14 8.03
C PHE A 115 9.74 2.97 8.70
N ASP A 116 10.66 2.32 9.41
CA ASP A 116 11.78 2.93 10.11
C ASP A 116 13.11 2.89 9.33
N ALA A 117 13.08 2.38 8.08
CA ALA A 117 14.24 2.33 7.21
C ALA A 117 14.45 3.67 6.47
N ASP A 118 15.71 3.95 6.12
CA ASP A 118 16.02 5.06 5.22
C ASP A 118 15.43 4.87 3.82
N MET A 119 15.39 5.95 3.03
CA MET A 119 14.80 5.97 1.69
C MET A 119 15.43 4.90 0.78
N LYS A 120 16.77 4.72 0.85
CA LYS A 120 17.46 3.77 -0.01
C LYS A 120 17.05 2.34 0.31
N ILE A 121 17.02 1.98 1.59
CA ILE A 121 16.62 0.64 2.04
C ILE A 121 15.16 0.36 1.67
N ARG A 122 14.25 1.34 1.82
CA ARG A 122 12.85 1.20 1.40
C ARG A 122 12.75 0.95 -0.09
N TYR A 123 13.40 1.77 -0.90
CA TYR A 123 13.43 1.61 -2.35
C TYR A 123 13.95 0.22 -2.76
N ASP A 124 15.09 -0.20 -2.19
CA ASP A 124 15.70 -1.49 -2.46
C ASP A 124 14.76 -2.66 -2.06
N PHE A 125 14.06 -2.55 -0.92
CA PHE A 125 13.12 -3.57 -0.47
C PHE A 125 11.92 -3.69 -1.41
N TYR A 126 11.32 -2.59 -1.79
CA TYR A 126 10.17 -2.60 -2.70
C TYR A 126 10.55 -3.05 -4.11
N ASN A 127 11.75 -2.74 -4.58
CA ASN A 127 12.26 -3.31 -5.83
C ASN A 127 12.42 -4.84 -5.74
N GLN A 128 12.93 -5.38 -4.63
CA GLN A 128 13.00 -6.82 -4.43
C GLN A 128 11.61 -7.46 -4.40
N LEU A 129 10.63 -6.78 -3.79
CA LEU A 129 9.23 -7.22 -3.78
C LEU A 129 8.65 -7.23 -5.20
N TYR A 130 8.90 -6.18 -6.00
CA TYR A 130 8.47 -6.10 -7.40
C TYR A 130 9.01 -7.26 -8.23
N LEU A 131 10.33 -7.43 -8.26
CA LEU A 131 10.99 -8.52 -9.00
C LEU A 131 10.50 -9.90 -8.57
N HIS A 132 10.20 -10.05 -7.28
CA HIS A 132 9.69 -11.31 -6.75
C HIS A 132 8.22 -11.55 -7.08
N LYS A 133 7.37 -10.49 -7.11
CA LYS A 133 5.97 -10.55 -7.57
C LYS A 133 5.88 -10.99 -9.01
N GLU A 134 6.71 -10.40 -9.89
CA GLU A 134 6.75 -10.75 -11.32
C GLU A 134 7.15 -12.22 -11.55
N ARG A 135 8.13 -12.70 -10.80
CA ARG A 135 8.60 -14.08 -10.94
C ARG A 135 7.67 -15.11 -10.30
N TYR A 136 7.00 -14.76 -9.22
CA TYR A 136 6.12 -15.62 -8.43
C TYR A 136 4.81 -14.92 -8.14
N PRO A 137 3.90 -14.83 -9.14
CA PRO A 137 2.62 -14.15 -9.00
C PRO A 137 1.80 -14.69 -7.84
N ARG A 138 1.32 -13.80 -6.98
CA ARG A 138 0.46 -14.10 -5.83
C ARG A 138 -0.23 -12.84 -5.32
N THR A 139 -1.19 -13.00 -4.42
CA THR A 139 -1.79 -11.84 -3.76
C THR A 139 -0.86 -11.27 -2.69
N ILE A 140 -0.53 -9.99 -2.82
CA ILE A 140 0.24 -9.25 -1.81
C ILE A 140 -0.60 -8.06 -1.37
N ILE A 141 -0.85 -7.96 -0.08
CA ILE A 141 -1.57 -6.85 0.56
C ILE A 141 -0.55 -6.05 1.36
N LEU A 142 -0.39 -4.80 1.00
CA LEU A 142 0.50 -3.86 1.68
C LEU A 142 -0.31 -2.79 2.39
N SER A 143 0.04 -2.48 3.64
CA SER A 143 -0.41 -1.31 4.35
C SER A 143 0.75 -0.33 4.47
N THR A 144 0.56 0.91 4.08
CA THR A 144 1.57 1.97 4.20
C THR A 144 0.92 3.34 4.19
N GLU A 145 1.57 4.31 4.82
CA GLU A 145 1.23 5.74 4.70
C GLU A 145 1.98 6.42 3.55
N LYS A 146 3.02 5.76 2.99
CA LYS A 146 3.87 6.26 1.90
C LYS A 146 3.57 5.50 0.61
N VAL A 147 2.34 5.64 0.14
CA VAL A 147 1.86 4.85 -1.00
C VAL A 147 2.51 5.28 -2.32
N ASP A 148 2.93 6.55 -2.43
CA ASP A 148 3.59 7.05 -3.65
C ASP A 148 4.96 6.38 -3.86
N ASP A 149 5.68 5.99 -2.79
CA ASP A 149 6.95 5.24 -2.86
C ASP A 149 6.79 3.86 -3.54
N ILE A 150 5.58 3.31 -3.55
CA ILE A 150 5.27 1.94 -4.03
C ILE A 150 4.26 1.91 -5.17
N SER A 151 3.89 3.05 -5.73
CA SER A 151 2.86 3.16 -6.79
C SER A 151 3.13 2.21 -7.97
N PHE A 152 4.39 2.01 -8.35
CA PHE A 152 4.81 1.13 -9.43
C PHE A 152 4.56 -0.38 -9.18
N LEU A 153 4.27 -0.76 -7.93
CA LEU A 153 3.98 -2.15 -7.54
C LEU A 153 2.50 -2.48 -7.57
N LEU A 154 1.64 -1.44 -7.50
CA LEU A 154 0.24 -1.59 -7.16
C LEU A 154 -0.58 -2.00 -8.37
N ASP A 155 -1.51 -2.91 -8.17
CA ASP A 155 -2.58 -3.18 -9.11
C ASP A 155 -3.86 -2.44 -8.68
N ARG A 156 -4.03 -2.27 -7.34
CA ARG A 156 -5.22 -1.70 -6.72
C ARG A 156 -4.86 -0.92 -5.47
N VAL A 157 -5.64 0.12 -5.19
CA VAL A 157 -5.52 0.94 -3.97
C VAL A 157 -6.85 0.99 -3.25
N LEU A 158 -6.80 0.81 -1.93
CA LEU A 158 -7.94 0.87 -1.05
C LEU A 158 -7.68 1.93 0.02
N PHE A 159 -8.50 2.98 0.04
CA PHE A 159 -8.40 4.07 1.00
C PHE A 159 -9.27 3.82 2.22
N LEU A 160 -8.64 3.87 3.39
CA LEU A 160 -9.31 3.73 4.68
C LEU A 160 -9.05 4.96 5.54
N ASP A 161 -10.11 5.51 6.12
CA ASP A 161 -10.00 6.57 7.12
C ASP A 161 -10.98 6.33 8.27
N LYS A 162 -10.52 6.51 9.51
CA LYS A 162 -11.33 6.35 10.73
C LYS A 162 -12.14 5.05 10.76
N GLY A 163 -11.56 3.96 10.24
CA GLY A 163 -12.20 2.63 10.20
C GLY A 163 -13.25 2.46 9.10
N LYS A 164 -13.37 3.39 8.18
CA LYS A 164 -14.30 3.32 7.05
C LYS A 164 -13.56 3.21 5.73
N LEU A 165 -14.13 2.45 4.79
CA LEU A 165 -13.70 2.46 3.41
C LEU A 165 -14.10 3.81 2.79
N ILE A 166 -13.11 4.53 2.30
CA ILE A 166 -13.30 5.82 1.61
C ILE A 166 -13.52 5.58 0.13
N ASP A 167 -12.61 4.83 -0.48
CA ASP A 167 -12.68 4.50 -1.89
C ASP A 167 -11.79 3.31 -2.24
N PHE A 168 -11.98 2.79 -3.47
CA PHE A 168 -11.25 1.65 -4.00
C PHE A 168 -11.05 1.85 -5.51
N PHE A 169 -9.80 1.80 -5.96
CA PHE A 169 -9.43 2.04 -7.35
C PHE A 169 -8.54 0.93 -7.90
N ASN A 170 -8.73 0.57 -9.16
CA ASN A 170 -7.67 -0.09 -9.91
C ASN A 170 -6.67 0.97 -10.35
N LEU A 171 -5.40 0.64 -10.43
CA LEU A 171 -4.37 1.64 -10.76
C LEU A 171 -4.57 2.27 -12.15
N PRO A 172 -5.00 1.56 -13.21
CA PRO A 172 -5.31 2.18 -14.50
C PRO A 172 -6.39 3.27 -14.42
N ASP A 173 -7.40 3.12 -13.53
CA ASP A 173 -8.47 4.11 -13.34
C ASP A 173 -7.93 5.42 -12.73
N PHE A 174 -6.74 5.35 -12.14
CA PHE A 174 -6.08 6.49 -11.53
C PHE A 174 -5.60 7.54 -12.54
N GLU A 175 -5.37 7.14 -13.78
CA GLU A 175 -4.98 8.03 -14.86
C GLU A 175 -6.06 9.06 -15.22
N ASP A 176 -7.31 8.82 -14.84
CA ASP A 176 -8.41 9.78 -15.06
C ASP A 176 -8.45 10.90 -14.02
N PHE A 177 -7.72 10.77 -12.91
CA PHE A 177 -7.57 11.86 -11.95
C PHE A 177 -6.49 12.83 -12.43
N LYS A 178 -6.86 14.12 -12.56
CA LYS A 178 -5.93 15.18 -12.95
C LYS A 178 -5.96 16.32 -11.94
N LEU A 179 -4.80 16.89 -11.69
CA LEU A 179 -4.64 18.10 -10.92
C LEU A 179 -4.50 19.28 -11.87
N LEU A 180 -5.46 20.20 -11.80
CA LEU A 180 -5.45 21.45 -12.54
C LEU A 180 -4.97 22.56 -11.61
N THR A 181 -3.95 23.31 -12.00
CA THR A 181 -3.40 24.40 -11.19
C THR A 181 -3.31 25.68 -12.00
N GLY A 182 -3.80 26.79 -11.45
CA GLY A 182 -3.77 28.09 -12.09
C GLY A 182 -4.31 29.20 -11.20
N LYS A 183 -4.34 30.44 -11.72
CA LYS A 183 -4.94 31.56 -10.99
C LYS A 183 -6.42 31.29 -10.72
N THR A 184 -6.87 31.54 -9.49
CA THR A 184 -8.25 31.25 -9.03
C THR A 184 -9.29 31.87 -9.97
N GLU A 185 -9.10 33.15 -10.33
CA GLU A 185 -10.02 33.92 -11.18
C GLU A 185 -10.17 33.31 -12.58
N VAL A 186 -9.11 32.66 -13.08
CA VAL A 186 -9.07 32.07 -14.41
C VAL A 186 -9.57 30.61 -14.38
N LEU A 187 -9.14 29.82 -13.40
CA LEU A 187 -9.46 28.40 -13.34
C LEU A 187 -10.91 28.16 -12.94
N LEU A 188 -11.42 28.88 -11.94
CA LEU A 188 -12.74 28.63 -11.38
C LEU A 188 -13.89 28.65 -12.44
N PRO A 189 -13.96 29.63 -13.36
CA PRO A 189 -14.98 29.63 -14.40
C PRO A 189 -14.86 28.47 -15.40
N LEU A 190 -13.66 27.94 -15.59
CA LEU A 190 -13.39 26.84 -16.54
C LEU A 190 -13.85 25.46 -15.99
N LEU A 191 -14.09 25.38 -14.69
CA LEU A 191 -14.52 24.13 -14.01
C LEU A 191 -16.04 23.91 -14.06
N ASN A 192 -16.79 24.80 -14.66
CA ASN A 192 -18.25 24.66 -14.72
C ASN A 192 -18.64 23.36 -15.45
N GLY A 193 -19.46 22.52 -14.77
CA GLY A 193 -19.88 21.21 -15.27
C GLY A 193 -18.83 20.09 -15.12
N ILE A 194 -17.69 20.34 -14.48
CA ILE A 194 -16.66 19.31 -14.19
C ILE A 194 -16.79 18.84 -12.74
N LYS A 195 -16.80 17.53 -12.54
CA LYS A 195 -16.83 16.93 -11.19
C LYS A 195 -15.50 17.20 -10.48
N ILE A 196 -15.57 17.98 -9.41
CA ILE A 196 -14.43 18.31 -8.56
C ILE A 196 -14.35 17.27 -7.43
N ILE A 197 -13.18 16.65 -7.28
CA ILE A 197 -12.87 15.68 -6.22
C ILE A 197 -12.31 16.38 -4.99
N GLY A 198 -11.54 17.43 -5.18
CA GLY A 198 -10.96 18.22 -4.10
C GLY A 198 -10.32 19.48 -4.62
N LYS A 199 -10.15 20.46 -3.75
CA LYS A 199 -9.49 21.71 -4.10
C LYS A 199 -8.72 22.30 -2.93
N GLU A 200 -7.67 23.01 -3.23
CA GLU A 200 -6.96 23.88 -2.29
C GLU A 200 -6.60 25.18 -2.96
N GLU A 201 -6.60 26.25 -2.20
CA GLU A 201 -6.22 27.57 -2.68
C GLU A 201 -5.13 28.16 -1.79
N ARG A 202 -4.09 28.71 -2.42
CA ARG A 202 -2.98 29.36 -1.74
C ARG A 202 -2.54 30.59 -2.52
N ASN A 203 -2.56 31.76 -1.91
CA ASN A 203 -2.06 33.01 -2.50
C ASN A 203 -2.64 33.29 -3.90
N GLY A 204 -3.96 33.10 -4.10
CA GLY A 204 -4.63 33.34 -5.39
C GLY A 204 -4.36 32.29 -6.47
N THR A 205 -3.66 31.20 -6.12
CA THR A 205 -3.47 30.03 -6.98
C THR A 205 -4.39 28.91 -6.49
N LEU A 206 -5.24 28.41 -7.36
CA LEU A 206 -6.18 27.33 -7.14
C LEU A 206 -5.63 26.03 -7.74
N SER A 207 -5.58 24.98 -6.95
CA SER A 207 -5.30 23.60 -7.39
C SER A 207 -6.55 22.75 -7.18
N VAL A 208 -7.02 22.10 -8.23
CA VAL A 208 -8.27 21.34 -8.25
C VAL A 208 -8.02 19.94 -8.79
N CYS A 209 -8.38 18.93 -8.02
CA CYS A 209 -8.44 17.56 -8.52
C CYS A 209 -9.80 17.34 -9.19
N ILE A 210 -9.76 16.85 -10.41
CA ILE A 210 -10.93 16.42 -11.17
C ILE A 210 -10.82 14.94 -11.51
N TYR A 211 -11.97 14.29 -11.70
CA TYR A 211 -12.06 12.93 -12.26
C TYR A 211 -12.63 13.05 -13.68
N LYS A 212 -11.74 13.07 -14.66
CA LYS A 212 -12.13 13.18 -16.06
C LYS A 212 -10.97 12.79 -16.97
N ASN A 213 -11.23 11.90 -17.91
CA ASN A 213 -10.33 11.71 -19.04
C ASN A 213 -10.38 12.96 -19.93
N LEU A 214 -9.29 13.74 -19.93
CA LEU A 214 -9.22 15.00 -20.65
C LEU A 214 -8.97 14.76 -22.14
N SER A 215 -9.93 15.17 -22.97
CA SER A 215 -9.79 15.18 -24.42
C SER A 215 -8.66 16.12 -24.88
N LYS A 216 -8.23 15.99 -26.13
CA LYS A 216 -7.27 16.94 -26.72
C LYS A 216 -7.77 18.39 -26.69
N ASP A 217 -9.07 18.58 -26.85
CA ASP A 217 -9.68 19.92 -26.83
C ASP A 217 -9.78 20.48 -25.41
N ASP A 218 -10.10 19.64 -24.40
CA ASP A 218 -10.02 20.04 -23.00
C ASP A 218 -8.60 20.51 -22.65
N ARG A 219 -7.56 19.73 -23.03
CA ARG A 219 -6.16 20.08 -22.77
C ARG A 219 -5.76 21.40 -23.44
N ARG A 220 -6.13 21.60 -24.73
CA ARG A 220 -5.90 22.85 -25.44
C ARG A 220 -6.60 24.04 -24.78
N LYS A 221 -7.84 23.84 -24.32
CA LYS A 221 -8.60 24.85 -23.58
C LYS A 221 -7.85 25.29 -22.32
N PHE A 222 -7.45 24.37 -21.48
CA PHE A 222 -6.73 24.69 -20.24
C PHE A 222 -5.36 25.34 -20.52
N GLN A 223 -4.60 24.82 -21.48
CA GLN A 223 -3.31 25.39 -21.88
C GLN A 223 -3.41 26.82 -22.39
N LYS A 224 -4.46 27.13 -23.16
CA LYS A 224 -4.69 28.51 -23.64
C LYS A 224 -4.82 29.52 -22.50
N TYR A 225 -5.32 29.08 -21.34
CA TYR A 225 -5.48 29.92 -20.16
C TYR A 225 -4.33 29.74 -19.14
N LEU A 226 -3.22 29.13 -19.54
CA LEU A 226 -2.04 28.89 -18.71
C LEU A 226 -2.39 28.06 -17.43
N ILE A 227 -3.33 27.14 -17.55
CA ILE A 227 -3.64 26.17 -16.51
C ILE A 227 -2.70 24.98 -16.67
N ASP A 228 -1.97 24.67 -15.62
CA ASP A 228 -1.12 23.51 -15.55
C ASP A 228 -1.97 22.24 -15.32
N ILE A 229 -1.64 21.17 -16.03
CA ILE A 229 -2.33 19.88 -15.96
C ILE A 229 -1.29 18.83 -15.59
N THR A 230 -1.40 18.30 -14.38
CA THR A 230 -0.50 17.26 -13.90
C THR A 230 -1.28 16.03 -13.40
N ASP A 231 -0.59 14.92 -13.29
CA ASP A 231 -1.14 13.77 -12.59
C ASP A 231 -1.15 14.07 -11.09
N ILE A 232 -2.14 13.54 -10.40
CA ILE A 232 -2.21 13.65 -8.94
C ILE A 232 -1.50 12.46 -8.31
N SER A 233 -0.79 12.66 -7.21
CA SER A 233 -0.26 11.54 -6.43
C SER A 233 -1.36 10.83 -5.64
N ILE A 234 -1.15 9.55 -5.34
CA ILE A 234 -2.12 8.73 -4.59
C ILE A 234 -2.35 9.32 -3.19
N GLU A 235 -1.26 9.77 -2.55
CA GLU A 235 -1.33 10.41 -1.23
C GLU A 235 -2.14 11.71 -1.27
N LYS A 236 -1.94 12.53 -2.30
CA LYS A 236 -2.68 13.79 -2.46
C LYS A 236 -4.17 13.54 -2.72
N LEU A 237 -4.51 12.52 -3.52
CA LEU A 237 -5.90 12.14 -3.74
C LEU A 237 -6.56 11.70 -2.44
N PHE A 238 -5.88 10.90 -1.62
CA PHE A 238 -6.39 10.50 -0.30
C PHE A 238 -6.72 11.71 0.58
N VAL A 239 -5.82 12.70 0.63
CA VAL A 239 -6.06 13.95 1.37
C VAL A 239 -7.32 14.66 0.87
N PHE A 240 -7.48 14.80 -0.44
CA PHE A 240 -8.68 15.44 -1.00
C PHE A 240 -9.97 14.69 -0.69
N LEU A 241 -9.96 13.37 -0.81
CA LEU A 241 -11.14 12.54 -0.54
C LEU A 241 -11.54 12.55 0.94
N THR A 242 -10.57 12.62 1.87
CA THR A 242 -10.84 12.65 3.30
C THR A 242 -11.27 14.04 3.79
N THR A 243 -10.62 15.11 3.32
CA THR A 243 -10.96 16.49 3.71
C THR A 243 -12.39 16.89 3.29
N LEU A 244 -12.85 16.43 2.12
CA LEU A 244 -14.23 16.73 1.68
C LEU A 244 -15.31 16.03 2.50
N LYS A 245 -15.00 14.86 3.08
CA LYS A 245 -15.97 14.12 3.91
C LYS A 245 -16.15 14.71 5.31
N ASP A 246 -15.13 15.36 5.85
CA ASP A 246 -15.27 16.10 7.13
C ASP A 246 -16.15 17.36 7.00
N HIS A 247 -16.39 17.85 5.77
CA HIS A 247 -17.22 19.04 5.50
C HIS A 247 -18.59 18.72 4.88
N ARG A 248 -18.97 17.46 4.69
CA ARG A 248 -20.27 17.08 4.12
C ARG A 248 -20.82 15.81 4.77
N ASP A 249 -21.94 15.94 5.43
CA ASP A 249 -22.99 14.90 5.50
C ASP A 249 -23.64 14.69 4.10
N ALA A 250 -22.86 14.64 3.03
CA ALA A 250 -23.35 14.51 1.68
C ALA A 250 -22.96 13.15 1.11
N LYS A 251 -23.97 12.33 0.86
CA LYS A 251 -23.91 11.12 0.05
C LYS A 251 -23.09 11.37 -1.21
N VAL A 252 -21.90 10.82 -1.28
CA VAL A 252 -21.19 10.62 -2.53
C VAL A 252 -21.70 9.28 -3.05
N GLU A 253 -22.57 9.30 -4.06
CA GLU A 253 -22.86 8.12 -4.85
C GLU A 253 -21.62 7.80 -5.66
N LEU A 254 -20.93 6.76 -5.25
CA LEU A 254 -19.81 6.16 -5.98
C LEU A 254 -20.40 5.16 -6.97
N PHE A 255 -20.13 5.37 -8.25
CA PHE A 255 -20.48 4.47 -9.35
C PHE A 255 -19.63 3.21 -9.36
#